data_91e66013f686549201a8920f99287638
#
_entry.id   91e66013f686549201a8920f99287638
#
_cell.length_a   1.000
_cell.length_b   1.000
_cell.length_c   1.000
_cell.angle_alpha   90.00
_cell.angle_beta   90.00
_cell.angle_gamma   90.00
#
_symmetry.space_group_name_H-M   'P 1'
#
loop_
_entity.id
_entity.type
_entity.pdbx_description
1 polymer ?
#
loop_
_entity_poly.entity_id
_entity_poly.type
_entity_poly.pdbx_seq_one_letter_code
_entity_poly.pdbx_strand_id
1 'polypeptide(L)'
;MSWNIFCDTVPFCFYVDKYFQMNIMSLMDGEPIKIIAKNKKAHFDYSIEETIECGIALQGTEIKSVRDGRISFPDSFAEIIRNEVWLKNFHISEYVYSSIFNHDPDRPKKLLLHKDEIKRLTRKTEEKGYTLIPLEFYLKRGRIKVRLGICKGKKQFDKRADIKERDIKRDMQRELQLKNR
;
A
#
# COMPACT_ATOMS: atom_id res chain seq x y z
N MET A 1 11.28 -54.21 -5.08
CA MET A 1 12.18 -53.85 -3.96
C MET A 1 11.85 -52.44 -3.54
N SER A 2 11.27 -52.38 -2.39
CA SER A 2 10.77 -51.21 -1.66
C SER A 2 11.90 -50.35 -1.12
N TRP A 3 11.76 -49.04 -1.20
CA TRP A 3 12.32 -48.16 -0.19
C TRP A 3 11.32 -47.03 0.10
N ASN A 4 10.49 -47.30 1.14
CA ASN A 4 9.86 -46.28 1.93
C ASN A 4 10.95 -45.58 2.75
N ILE A 5 11.04 -44.26 2.68
CA ILE A 5 11.64 -43.46 3.73
C ILE A 5 10.59 -42.49 4.24
N PHE A 6 10.04 -42.89 5.36
CA PHE A 6 9.34 -42.08 6.36
C PHE A 6 10.26 -40.97 6.82
N CYS A 7 9.82 -39.74 6.75
CA CYS A 7 10.38 -38.64 7.53
C CYS A 7 9.23 -37.85 8.14
N ASP A 8 8.80 -38.35 9.29
CA ASP A 8 7.99 -37.61 10.26
C ASP A 8 8.86 -36.56 10.95
N THR A 9 8.17 -35.52 11.41
CA THR A 9 8.59 -34.48 12.34
C THR A 9 9.27 -33.27 11.73
N VAL A 10 8.50 -32.20 11.50
CA VAL A 10 8.55 -30.94 12.29
C VAL A 10 7.38 -30.05 11.90
N PRO A 11 6.50 -29.62 12.82
CA PRO A 11 5.54 -28.55 12.55
C PRO A 11 6.24 -27.21 12.77
N PHE A 12 6.97 -26.75 11.77
CA PHE A 12 7.55 -25.42 11.79
C PHE A 12 7.09 -24.67 10.57
N CYS A 13 6.25 -23.70 10.81
CA CYS A 13 6.05 -22.55 9.99
C CYS A 13 4.58 -22.20 9.68
N PHE A 14 3.84 -21.83 10.70
CA PHE A 14 2.68 -20.96 10.53
C PHE A 14 3.00 -19.58 11.10
N TYR A 15 3.96 -18.89 10.51
CA TYR A 15 4.09 -17.44 10.63
C TYR A 15 5.02 -16.92 9.52
N VAL A 16 4.68 -17.26 8.28
CA VAL A 16 5.31 -16.58 7.15
C VAL A 16 4.56 -15.27 6.96
N ASP A 17 5.22 -14.24 7.40
CA ASP A 17 4.88 -12.84 7.33
C ASP A 17 4.03 -12.54 6.08
N LYS A 18 2.85 -12.00 6.27
CA LYS A 18 1.93 -11.53 5.22
C LYS A 18 2.62 -10.58 4.22
N TYR A 19 3.75 -10.01 4.64
CA TYR A 19 4.68 -9.22 3.82
C TYR A 19 5.51 -10.05 2.84
N PHE A 20 5.82 -11.29 3.17
CA PHE A 20 6.60 -12.18 2.31
C PHE A 20 5.75 -12.74 1.18
N GLN A 21 4.47 -13.03 1.43
CA GLN A 21 3.52 -13.44 0.37
C GLN A 21 3.23 -12.31 -0.62
N MET A 22 3.20 -11.04 -0.17
CA MET A 22 3.03 -9.90 -1.08
C MET A 22 4.25 -9.67 -1.99
N ASN A 23 5.45 -10.03 -1.55
CA ASN A 23 6.67 -9.94 -2.38
C ASN A 23 6.76 -11.10 -3.39
N ILE A 24 6.27 -12.29 -3.05
CA ILE A 24 6.27 -13.44 -3.97
C ILE A 24 5.25 -13.25 -5.10
N MET A 25 4.11 -12.63 -4.84
CA MET A 25 3.13 -12.31 -5.89
C MET A 25 3.66 -11.30 -6.92
N SER A 26 4.60 -10.44 -6.51
CA SER A 26 5.33 -9.53 -7.40
C SER A 26 6.36 -10.22 -8.30
N LEU A 27 6.84 -11.39 -7.90
CA LEU A 27 7.81 -12.19 -8.67
C LEU A 27 7.17 -13.05 -9.76
N MET A 28 5.88 -13.35 -9.65
CA MET A 28 5.18 -14.17 -10.66
C MET A 28 4.81 -13.42 -11.94
N ASP A 29 4.77 -12.08 -11.91
CA ASP A 29 4.49 -11.25 -13.10
C ASP A 29 5.75 -10.85 -13.91
N GLY A 30 6.94 -11.27 -13.52
CA GLY A 30 8.19 -11.15 -14.29
C GLY A 30 8.66 -9.72 -14.62
N GLU A 31 8.01 -8.68 -14.11
CA GLU A 31 8.34 -7.29 -14.45
C GLU A 31 8.79 -6.45 -13.24
N PRO A 32 9.83 -5.62 -13.41
CA PRO A 32 10.35 -4.80 -12.30
C PRO A 32 9.32 -3.75 -11.86
N ILE A 33 8.78 -3.92 -10.65
CA ILE A 33 7.92 -2.93 -10.01
C ILE A 33 8.80 -1.95 -9.26
N LYS A 34 8.80 -0.69 -9.68
CA LYS A 34 9.49 0.38 -8.96
C LYS A 34 8.53 1.07 -8.01
N ILE A 35 8.70 0.86 -6.71
CA ILE A 35 7.92 1.58 -5.69
C ILE A 35 8.39 3.03 -5.64
N ILE A 36 7.46 3.97 -5.78
CA ILE A 36 7.70 5.41 -5.74
C ILE A 36 7.56 5.91 -4.30
N ALA A 37 6.45 5.60 -3.66
CA ALA A 37 6.20 6.01 -2.28
C ALA A 37 5.27 5.05 -1.55
N LYS A 38 5.45 4.95 -0.22
CA LYS A 38 4.62 4.14 0.68
C LYS A 38 4.01 5.00 1.77
N ASN A 39 2.73 4.78 2.05
CA ASN A 39 2.02 5.41 3.15
C ASN A 39 2.26 4.64 4.47
N LYS A 40 3.33 5.02 5.17
CA LYS A 40 3.69 4.38 6.45
C LYS A 40 2.65 4.63 7.54
N LYS A 41 1.98 5.80 7.52
CA LYS A 41 0.95 6.19 8.50
C LYS A 41 -0.27 5.29 8.38
N ALA A 42 -0.69 4.95 7.15
CA ALA A 42 -1.81 4.04 6.92
C ALA A 42 -1.59 2.67 7.57
N HIS A 43 -0.41 2.10 7.45
CA HIS A 43 -0.07 0.82 8.09
C HIS A 43 -0.05 0.87 9.62
N PHE A 44 0.21 2.05 10.18
CA PHE A 44 0.20 2.25 11.62
C PHE A 44 -1.21 2.44 12.16
N ASP A 45 -2.00 3.30 11.51
CA ASP A 45 -3.30 3.74 12.01
C ASP A 45 -4.43 2.75 11.70
N TYR A 46 -4.29 1.94 10.66
CA TYR A 46 -5.34 1.09 10.12
C TYR A 46 -4.93 -0.37 10.01
N SER A 47 -5.90 -1.26 10.22
CA SER A 47 -5.80 -2.67 9.87
C SER A 47 -6.23 -2.85 8.42
N ILE A 48 -5.33 -3.37 7.58
CA ILE A 48 -5.57 -3.59 6.16
C ILE A 48 -6.17 -4.98 6.01
N GLU A 49 -7.40 -5.08 5.52
CA GLU A 49 -8.06 -6.36 5.27
C GLU A 49 -7.81 -6.86 3.86
N GLU A 50 -7.91 -5.95 2.89
CA GLU A 50 -7.79 -6.29 1.49
C GLU A 50 -7.09 -5.16 0.72
N THR A 51 -6.42 -5.52 -0.38
CA THR A 51 -5.76 -4.54 -1.26
C THR A 51 -6.16 -4.76 -2.70
N ILE A 52 -6.38 -3.66 -3.44
CA ILE A 52 -6.74 -3.67 -4.85
C ILE A 52 -5.75 -2.78 -5.62
N GLU A 53 -5.29 -3.24 -6.78
CA GLU A 53 -4.50 -2.44 -7.71
C GLU A 53 -5.42 -1.56 -8.54
N CYS A 54 -5.16 -0.26 -8.60
CA CYS A 54 -5.92 0.66 -9.45
C CYS A 54 -4.99 1.55 -10.27
N GLY A 55 -5.51 2.02 -11.40
CA GLY A 55 -4.89 3.10 -12.16
C GLY A 55 -5.22 4.46 -11.55
N ILE A 56 -4.52 5.50 -11.98
CA ILE A 56 -4.79 6.87 -11.56
C ILE A 56 -4.73 7.81 -12.78
N ALA A 57 -5.71 8.71 -12.88
CA ALA A 57 -5.75 9.73 -13.91
C ALA A 57 -4.97 10.97 -13.46
N LEU A 58 -3.82 11.20 -14.08
CA LEU A 58 -2.89 12.29 -13.76
C LEU A 58 -2.68 13.21 -14.97
N GLN A 59 -2.38 14.46 -14.71
CA GLN A 59 -1.93 15.43 -15.72
C GLN A 59 -0.43 15.23 -16.03
N GLY A 60 0.05 15.79 -17.14
CA GLY A 60 1.44 15.60 -17.55
C GLY A 60 2.48 16.09 -16.53
N THR A 61 2.24 17.22 -15.88
CA THR A 61 3.08 17.77 -14.83
C THR A 61 3.04 16.91 -13.56
N GLU A 62 1.86 16.40 -13.18
CA GLU A 62 1.71 15.48 -12.05
C GLU A 62 2.48 14.17 -12.25
N ILE A 63 2.43 13.60 -13.46
CA ILE A 63 3.16 12.36 -13.78
C ILE A 63 4.66 12.55 -13.55
N LYS A 64 5.21 13.71 -13.93
CA LYS A 64 6.62 14.03 -13.73
C LYS A 64 6.96 14.13 -12.24
N SER A 65 6.17 14.90 -11.48
CA SER A 65 6.35 15.03 -10.02
C SER A 65 6.22 13.70 -9.28
N VAL A 66 5.26 12.86 -9.66
CA VAL A 66 5.11 11.51 -9.07
C VAL A 66 6.32 10.63 -9.37
N ARG A 67 6.85 10.63 -10.60
CA ARG A 67 8.06 9.87 -10.96
C ARG A 67 9.28 10.32 -10.18
N ASP A 68 9.37 11.61 -9.84
CA ASP A 68 10.42 12.19 -8.99
C ASP A 68 10.20 11.89 -7.49
N GLY A 69 9.09 11.22 -7.13
CA GLY A 69 8.76 10.89 -5.74
C GLY A 69 8.25 12.06 -4.91
N ARG A 70 7.87 13.17 -5.55
CA ARG A 70 7.38 14.40 -4.88
C ARG A 70 5.90 14.30 -4.56
N ILE A 71 5.54 13.32 -3.73
CA ILE A 71 4.17 13.07 -3.29
C ILE A 71 4.11 12.90 -1.78
N SER A 72 3.01 13.32 -1.18
CA SER A 72 2.76 13.12 0.24
C SER A 72 1.32 12.67 0.50
N PHE A 73 1.11 12.04 1.64
CA PHE A 73 -0.16 11.45 2.06
C PHE A 73 -0.70 12.12 3.33
N PRO A 74 -1.08 13.40 3.30
CA PRO A 74 -1.66 14.05 4.46
C PRO A 74 -3.09 13.52 4.64
N ASP A 75 -3.27 12.47 5.44
CA ASP A 75 -4.58 11.86 5.72
C ASP A 75 -5.41 11.52 4.46
N SER A 76 -4.71 11.04 3.42
CA SER A 76 -5.31 10.71 2.13
C SER A 76 -6.25 9.53 2.22
N PHE A 77 -7.41 9.66 1.60
CA PHE A 77 -8.43 8.61 1.52
C PHE A 77 -9.11 8.62 0.14
N ALA A 78 -9.75 7.52 -0.21
CA ALA A 78 -10.55 7.45 -1.42
C ALA A 78 -12.05 7.40 -1.07
N GLU A 79 -12.84 8.08 -1.86
CA GLU A 79 -14.29 8.16 -1.76
C GLU A 79 -14.95 7.74 -3.06
N ILE A 80 -16.08 7.06 -2.95
CA ILE A 80 -16.86 6.61 -4.11
C ILE A 80 -17.98 7.61 -4.34
N ILE A 81 -17.95 8.31 -5.47
CA ILE A 81 -18.94 9.31 -5.86
C ILE A 81 -19.46 8.93 -7.25
N ARG A 82 -20.77 8.70 -7.40
CA ARG A 82 -21.42 8.37 -8.68
C ARG A 82 -20.75 7.22 -9.45
N ASN A 83 -20.45 6.12 -8.74
CA ASN A 83 -19.74 4.97 -9.30
C ASN A 83 -18.33 5.26 -9.83
N GLU A 84 -17.70 6.31 -9.35
CA GLU A 84 -16.30 6.65 -9.60
C GLU A 84 -15.55 6.74 -8.27
N VAL A 85 -14.29 6.35 -8.27
CA VAL A 85 -13.44 6.41 -7.07
C VAL A 85 -12.51 7.61 -7.18
N TRP A 86 -12.59 8.49 -6.18
CA TRP A 86 -11.82 9.72 -6.12
C TRP A 86 -10.87 9.72 -4.93
N LEU A 87 -9.60 9.95 -5.19
CA LEU A 87 -8.58 10.13 -4.17
C LEU A 87 -8.55 11.57 -3.71
N LYS A 88 -8.80 11.80 -2.42
CA LYS A 88 -8.79 13.11 -1.76
C LYS A 88 -7.63 13.25 -0.78
N ASN A 89 -7.26 14.49 -0.44
CA ASN A 89 -6.17 14.81 0.48
C ASN A 89 -4.84 14.14 0.08
N PHE A 90 -4.59 14.05 -1.22
CA PHE A 90 -3.34 13.53 -1.77
C PHE A 90 -2.60 14.65 -2.46
N HIS A 91 -1.46 15.02 -1.89
CA HIS A 91 -0.65 16.13 -2.35
C HIS A 91 0.40 15.68 -3.35
N ILE A 92 0.45 16.32 -4.50
CA ILE A 92 1.52 16.19 -5.50
C ILE A 92 2.17 17.56 -5.65
N SER A 93 3.43 17.67 -5.26
CA SER A 93 4.16 18.94 -5.38
C SER A 93 4.26 19.40 -6.84
N GLU A 94 4.24 20.68 -7.04
CA GLU A 94 4.41 21.29 -8.36
C GLU A 94 5.71 20.85 -9.03
N TYR A 95 5.66 20.72 -10.36
CA TYR A 95 6.84 20.35 -11.13
C TYR A 95 7.75 21.56 -11.32
N VAL A 96 8.96 21.50 -10.79
CA VAL A 96 9.92 22.63 -10.72
C VAL A 96 10.29 23.20 -12.09
N TYR A 97 10.34 22.34 -13.11
CA TYR A 97 10.68 22.75 -14.48
C TYR A 97 9.46 23.04 -15.34
N SER A 98 8.27 23.21 -14.73
CA SER A 98 7.09 23.67 -15.43
C SER A 98 7.14 25.20 -15.55
N SER A 99 6.74 25.71 -16.73
CA SER A 99 6.54 27.13 -16.92
C SER A 99 5.25 27.61 -16.23
N ILE A 100 4.58 28.61 -16.76
CA ILE A 100 3.43 29.33 -16.19
C ILE A 100 2.23 28.41 -15.85
N PHE A 101 2.09 27.23 -16.47
CA PHE A 101 0.97 26.31 -16.26
C PHE A 101 1.38 25.07 -15.44
N ASN A 102 1.24 25.15 -14.13
CA ASN A 102 1.38 24.01 -13.26
C ASN A 102 0.01 23.46 -12.82
N HIS A 103 -0.02 22.27 -12.25
CA HIS A 103 -1.24 21.65 -11.74
C HIS A 103 -1.54 22.14 -10.32
N ASP A 104 -2.80 22.06 -9.90
CA ASP A 104 -3.19 22.23 -8.51
C ASP A 104 -2.73 20.99 -7.70
N PRO A 105 -1.85 21.17 -6.69
CA PRO A 105 -1.29 20.09 -5.89
C PRO A 105 -2.34 19.21 -5.20
N ASP A 106 -3.41 19.83 -4.69
CA ASP A 106 -4.38 19.18 -3.82
C ASP A 106 -5.70 18.79 -4.51
N ARG A 107 -5.80 18.98 -5.82
CA ARG A 107 -7.00 18.59 -6.54
C ARG A 107 -7.34 17.11 -6.31
N PRO A 108 -8.62 16.69 -6.28
CA PRO A 108 -8.98 15.29 -6.21
C PRO A 108 -8.54 14.55 -7.50
N LYS A 109 -7.97 13.36 -7.35
CA LYS A 109 -7.49 12.52 -8.46
C LYS A 109 -8.42 11.33 -8.65
N LYS A 110 -8.85 11.09 -9.91
CA LYS A 110 -9.71 9.96 -10.22
C LYS A 110 -8.90 8.67 -10.27
N LEU A 111 -9.36 7.65 -9.57
CA LEU A 111 -8.81 6.30 -9.64
C LEU A 111 -9.56 5.48 -10.70
N LEU A 112 -8.81 4.68 -11.44
CA LEU A 112 -9.33 3.86 -12.53
C LEU A 112 -9.41 2.41 -12.07
N LEU A 113 -10.65 1.91 -11.95
CA LEU A 113 -10.99 0.56 -11.54
C LEU A 113 -12.06 -0.02 -12.48
N HIS A 114 -12.18 -1.34 -12.48
CA HIS A 114 -13.27 -2.01 -13.19
C HIS A 114 -14.61 -1.81 -12.46
N LYS A 115 -15.70 -1.81 -13.21
CA LYS A 115 -17.05 -1.57 -12.64
C LYS A 115 -17.41 -2.57 -11.52
N ASP A 116 -16.98 -3.81 -11.66
CA ASP A 116 -17.25 -4.84 -10.66
C ASP A 116 -16.42 -4.65 -9.38
N GLU A 117 -15.18 -4.16 -9.52
CA GLU A 117 -14.35 -3.76 -8.38
C GLU A 117 -14.98 -2.58 -7.62
N ILE A 118 -15.49 -1.58 -8.35
CA ILE A 118 -16.19 -0.44 -7.73
C ILE A 118 -17.42 -0.91 -6.96
N LYS A 119 -18.26 -1.78 -7.54
CA LYS A 119 -19.43 -2.34 -6.85
C LYS A 119 -19.04 -3.11 -5.57
N ARG A 120 -17.94 -3.87 -5.64
CA ARG A 120 -17.41 -4.59 -4.48
C ARG A 120 -16.93 -3.63 -3.38
N LEU A 121 -16.20 -2.58 -3.79
CA LEU A 121 -15.73 -1.54 -2.87
C LEU A 121 -16.90 -0.80 -2.22
N THR A 122 -17.95 -0.45 -2.99
CA THR A 122 -19.14 0.23 -2.48
C THR A 122 -19.81 -0.58 -1.37
N ARG A 123 -20.07 -1.87 -1.60
CA ARG A 123 -20.66 -2.74 -0.57
C ARG A 123 -19.83 -2.77 0.72
N LYS A 124 -18.50 -2.86 0.59
CA LYS A 124 -17.60 -2.89 1.76
C LYS A 124 -17.53 -1.56 2.49
N THR A 125 -17.56 -0.44 1.76
CA THR A 125 -17.53 0.89 2.39
C THR A 125 -18.86 1.29 3.04
N GLU A 126 -19.98 0.71 2.60
CA GLU A 126 -21.29 0.85 3.26
C GLU A 126 -21.32 0.14 4.62
N GLU A 127 -20.48 -0.86 4.84
CA GLU A 127 -20.30 -1.49 6.15
C GLU A 127 -19.60 -0.53 7.11
N LYS A 128 -20.08 -0.44 8.34
CA LYS A 128 -19.55 0.49 9.34
C LYS A 128 -18.07 0.23 9.66
N GLY A 129 -17.28 1.28 9.53
CA GLY A 129 -15.88 1.30 9.99
C GLY A 129 -14.85 1.00 8.90
N TYR A 130 -15.25 0.79 7.65
CA TYR A 130 -14.33 0.64 6.52
C TYR A 130 -14.04 1.97 5.82
N THR A 131 -12.80 2.16 5.45
CA THR A 131 -12.30 3.32 4.72
C THR A 131 -11.32 2.85 3.65
N LEU A 132 -11.30 3.54 2.51
CA LEU A 132 -10.37 3.27 1.42
C LEU A 132 -9.16 4.17 1.54
N ILE A 133 -7.96 3.60 1.68
CA ILE A 133 -6.73 4.34 1.91
C ILE A 133 -5.68 3.94 0.89
N PRO A 134 -5.00 4.90 0.23
CA PRO A 134 -3.87 4.59 -0.64
C PRO A 134 -2.68 4.15 0.21
N LEU A 135 -2.15 2.96 -0.10
CA LEU A 135 -1.04 2.35 0.62
C LEU A 135 0.31 2.61 -0.05
N GLU A 136 0.35 2.41 -1.37
CA GLU A 136 1.59 2.51 -2.14
C GLU A 136 1.32 3.07 -3.53
N PHE A 137 2.27 3.87 -4.01
CA PHE A 137 2.36 4.28 -5.41
C PHE A 137 3.58 3.61 -6.04
N TYR A 138 3.40 3.02 -7.19
CA TYR A 138 4.46 2.32 -7.90
C TYR A 138 4.32 2.43 -9.41
N LEU A 139 5.43 2.20 -10.09
CA LEU A 139 5.51 2.15 -11.55
C LEU A 139 5.50 0.69 -11.99
N LYS A 140 4.55 0.32 -12.86
CA LYS A 140 4.43 -0.98 -13.50
C LYS A 140 4.22 -0.78 -14.99
N ARG A 141 5.08 -1.32 -15.83
CA ARG A 141 5.03 -1.14 -17.30
C ARG A 141 4.99 0.32 -17.74
N GLY A 142 5.78 1.17 -17.10
CA GLY A 142 5.80 2.60 -17.40
C GLY A 142 4.56 3.39 -16.93
N ARG A 143 3.54 2.73 -16.38
CA ARG A 143 2.31 3.35 -15.87
C ARG A 143 2.34 3.47 -14.36
N ILE A 144 1.84 4.59 -13.85
CA ILE A 144 1.68 4.79 -12.40
C ILE A 144 0.44 4.03 -11.94
N LYS A 145 0.64 3.21 -10.92
CA LYS A 145 -0.39 2.41 -10.26
C LYS A 145 -0.46 2.75 -8.79
N VAL A 146 -1.63 2.57 -8.22
CA VAL A 146 -1.90 2.79 -6.79
C VAL A 146 -2.40 1.49 -6.19
N ARG A 147 -1.82 1.08 -5.08
CA ARG A 147 -2.37 0.02 -4.25
C ARG A 147 -3.31 0.64 -3.23
N LEU A 148 -4.61 0.42 -3.43
CA LEU A 148 -5.66 0.90 -2.56
C LEU A 148 -6.00 -0.19 -1.53
N GLY A 149 -6.02 0.16 -0.24
CA GLY A 149 -6.39 -0.73 0.84
C GLY A 149 -7.81 -0.49 1.32
N ILE A 150 -8.54 -1.58 1.57
CA ILE A 150 -9.78 -1.55 2.36
C ILE A 150 -9.34 -1.71 3.81
N CYS A 151 -9.52 -0.67 4.59
CA CYS A 151 -8.91 -0.53 5.90
C CYS A 151 -9.96 -0.27 6.97
N LYS A 152 -9.70 -0.80 8.16
CA LYS A 152 -10.47 -0.53 9.37
C LYS A 152 -9.60 0.19 10.39
N GLY A 153 -10.08 1.26 11.00
CA GLY A 153 -9.34 1.99 12.02
C GLY A 153 -8.94 1.10 13.19
N LYS A 154 -7.66 1.08 13.56
CA LYS A 154 -7.17 0.36 14.75
C LYS A 154 -7.59 1.07 16.03
N LYS A 155 -8.00 0.31 17.04
CA LYS A 155 -8.23 0.85 18.39
C LYS A 155 -6.90 1.26 19.03
N GLN A 156 -6.95 2.16 20.00
CA GLN A 156 -5.72 2.63 20.69
C GLN A 156 -4.92 1.50 21.35
N PHE A 157 -5.60 0.46 21.81
CA PHE A 157 -4.96 -0.72 22.41
C PHE A 157 -4.10 -1.47 21.38
N ASP A 158 -4.64 -1.67 20.18
CA ASP A 158 -3.94 -2.38 19.08
C ASP A 158 -2.69 -1.60 18.64
N LYS A 159 -2.78 -0.25 18.57
CA LYS A 159 -1.63 0.61 18.26
C LYS A 159 -0.50 0.48 19.27
N ARG A 160 -0.83 0.38 20.56
CA ARG A 160 0.16 0.20 21.62
C ARG A 160 0.85 -1.17 21.57
N ALA A 161 0.11 -2.22 21.20
CA ALA A 161 0.66 -3.55 20.99
C ALA A 161 1.65 -3.56 19.83
N ASP A 162 1.29 -2.95 18.69
CA ASP A 162 2.16 -2.84 17.51
C ASP A 162 3.44 -2.03 17.77
N ILE A 163 3.39 -1.02 18.64
CA ILE A 163 4.58 -0.25 19.04
C ILE A 163 5.52 -1.14 19.84
N LYS A 164 5.01 -1.81 20.87
CA LYS A 164 5.82 -2.72 21.70
C LYS A 164 6.50 -3.81 20.89
N GLU A 165 5.76 -4.45 19.96
CA GLU A 165 6.31 -5.48 19.10
C GLU A 165 7.45 -4.94 18.21
N ARG A 166 7.27 -3.76 17.64
CA ARG A 166 8.32 -3.10 16.83
C ARG A 166 9.56 -2.75 17.62
N ASP A 167 9.39 -2.30 18.86
CA ASP A 167 10.51 -1.95 19.73
C ASP A 167 11.29 -3.20 20.13
N ILE A 168 10.61 -4.28 20.53
CA ILE A 168 11.23 -5.57 20.81
C ILE A 168 12.01 -6.09 19.58
N LYS A 169 11.42 -6.00 18.38
CA LYS A 169 12.09 -6.44 17.14
C LYS A 169 13.34 -5.61 16.83
N ARG A 170 13.30 -4.30 17.07
CA ARG A 170 14.47 -3.41 16.89
C ARG A 170 15.59 -3.75 17.88
N ASP A 171 15.24 -4.00 19.12
CA ASP A 171 16.23 -4.32 20.17
C ASP A 171 16.88 -5.67 19.89
N MET A 172 16.12 -6.70 19.51
CA MET A 172 16.67 -7.98 19.07
C MET A 172 17.62 -7.83 17.87
N GLN A 173 17.27 -7.00 16.88
CA GLN A 173 18.16 -6.75 15.74
C GLN A 173 19.46 -6.06 16.14
N ARG A 174 19.42 -5.12 17.08
CA ARG A 174 20.62 -4.47 17.62
C ARG A 174 21.52 -5.46 18.35
N GLU A 175 20.95 -6.31 19.19
CA GLU A 175 21.72 -7.34 19.89
C GLU A 175 22.40 -8.33 18.94
N LEU A 176 21.69 -8.77 17.88
CA LEU A 176 22.28 -9.65 16.86
C LEU A 176 23.43 -8.98 16.10
N GLN A 177 23.31 -7.68 15.80
CA GLN A 177 24.39 -6.93 15.15
C GLN A 177 25.62 -6.75 16.06
N LEU A 178 25.41 -6.64 17.38
CA LEU A 178 26.50 -6.54 18.35
C LEU A 178 27.23 -7.89 18.53
N LYS A 179 26.51 -9.01 18.46
CA LYS A 179 27.10 -10.37 18.58
C LYS A 179 27.89 -10.80 17.32
N ASN A 180 27.61 -10.18 16.17
CA ASN A 180 28.28 -10.48 14.90
C ASN A 180 29.47 -9.56 14.60
N ARG A 181 29.87 -8.73 15.55
CA ARG A 181 31.07 -7.88 15.51
C ARG A 181 32.17 -8.47 16.39
#